data_d2ffe224de17db773b5bab9a049e138d
#
_entry.id   d2ffe224de17db773b5bab9a049e138d
#
_cell.length_a   1.000
_cell.length_b   1.000
_cell.length_c   1.000
_cell.angle_alpha   90.00
_cell.angle_beta   90.00
_cell.angle_gamma   90.00
#
_symmetry.space_group_name_H-M   'P 1'
#
loop_
_entity.id
_entity.type
_entity.pdbx_description
1 polymer ?
#
loop_
_entity_poly.entity_id
_entity_poly.type
_entity_poly.pdbx_seq_one_letter_code
_entity_poly.pdbx_strand_id
1 'polypeptide(L)'
;RYPGKVWASGVVPLQDTKKAVEEMERAMKMGLVGINIPGTIGPRGKTHIDDPSLEPFYDRAEKLGAMLFLHPTDVVFPEICDGKDGALYNALGKIIDLSLAIYRLVVSGIMERHPKLKVYVSHTGGALPYQSGRMDKNSNAAQLPRAPSEYLKRMYSDTVQPHALGMKFTIDYYGVDHVMYGDDYPCWNPEAALEVFGEIGLSKEDQRKILCDNARLVLNLKDPVPAKQAAAV
;
A
#
# COMPACT_ATOMS: atom_id res chain seq x y z
N ARG A 1 14.59 -10.27 -18.62
CA ARG A 1 15.23 -11.59 -18.47
C ARG A 1 14.23 -12.64 -17.95
N TYR A 2 13.18 -12.20 -17.24
CA TYR A 2 12.18 -13.08 -16.61
C TYR A 2 10.74 -12.60 -16.88
N PRO A 3 10.29 -12.53 -18.16
CA PRO A 3 8.97 -12.03 -18.50
C PRO A 3 7.89 -12.90 -17.86
N GLY A 4 6.89 -12.25 -17.26
CA GLY A 4 5.79 -12.90 -16.56
C GLY A 4 6.16 -13.55 -15.21
N LYS A 5 7.38 -13.29 -14.68
CA LYS A 5 7.82 -13.76 -13.35
C LYS A 5 8.12 -12.62 -12.39
N VAL A 6 8.46 -11.44 -12.92
CA VAL A 6 8.78 -10.26 -12.13
C VAL A 6 8.03 -9.06 -12.72
N TRP A 7 7.38 -8.32 -11.87
CA TRP A 7 6.71 -7.06 -12.17
C TRP A 7 7.28 -5.98 -11.28
N ALA A 8 7.17 -4.74 -11.71
CA ALA A 8 7.69 -3.60 -10.97
C ALA A 8 6.66 -2.48 -10.88
N SER A 9 6.76 -1.68 -9.85
CA SER A 9 6.09 -0.40 -9.70
C SER A 9 7.05 0.76 -10.00
N GLY A 10 6.50 1.90 -10.42
CA GLY A 10 7.26 3.12 -10.69
C GLY A 10 7.33 4.05 -9.49
N VAL A 11 8.18 5.07 -9.61
CA VAL A 11 8.24 6.20 -8.69
C VAL A 11 8.05 7.48 -9.51
N VAL A 12 7.33 8.45 -8.98
CA VAL A 12 7.00 9.71 -9.67
C VAL A 12 7.36 10.93 -8.82
N PRO A 13 7.68 12.08 -9.43
CA PRO A 13 8.05 13.30 -8.71
C PRO A 13 6.78 14.03 -8.20
N LEU A 14 6.19 13.58 -7.10
CA LEU A 14 4.95 14.15 -6.53
C LEU A 14 5.06 15.63 -6.13
N GLN A 15 6.26 16.18 -6.06
CA GLN A 15 6.50 17.61 -5.83
C GLN A 15 6.07 18.49 -7.03
N ASP A 16 5.85 17.88 -8.20
CA ASP A 16 5.34 18.51 -9.41
C ASP A 16 4.24 17.60 -9.99
N THR A 17 3.00 17.91 -9.68
CA THR A 17 1.85 17.08 -10.05
C THR A 17 1.77 16.80 -11.55
N LYS A 18 2.10 17.79 -12.40
CA LYS A 18 2.08 17.60 -13.85
C LYS A 18 3.09 16.56 -14.30
N LYS A 19 4.33 16.67 -13.82
CA LYS A 19 5.38 15.67 -14.11
C LYS A 19 5.09 14.32 -13.50
N ALA A 20 4.45 14.29 -12.33
CA ALA A 20 4.04 13.04 -11.71
C ALA A 20 2.99 12.29 -12.55
N VAL A 21 2.04 13.00 -13.13
CA VAL A 21 1.04 12.45 -14.06
C VAL A 21 1.71 11.94 -15.34
N GLU A 22 2.56 12.75 -15.97
CA GLU A 22 3.30 12.37 -17.18
C GLU A 22 4.16 11.11 -16.97
N GLU A 23 4.86 11.03 -15.84
CA GLU A 23 5.69 9.87 -15.50
C GLU A 23 4.85 8.65 -15.14
N MET A 24 3.73 8.80 -14.46
CA MET A 24 2.80 7.69 -14.21
C MET A 24 2.29 7.11 -15.53
N GLU A 25 1.86 7.95 -16.48
CA GLU A 25 1.41 7.49 -17.79
C GLU A 25 2.51 6.72 -18.54
N ARG A 26 3.75 7.24 -18.48
CA ARG A 26 4.92 6.58 -19.08
C ARG A 26 5.17 5.22 -18.44
N ALA A 27 5.16 5.17 -17.12
CA ALA A 27 5.39 3.95 -16.34
C ALA A 27 4.34 2.87 -16.64
N MET A 28 3.06 3.24 -16.62
CA MET A 28 1.96 2.32 -16.93
C MET A 28 2.03 1.81 -18.38
N LYS A 29 2.39 2.69 -19.34
CA LYS A 29 2.60 2.30 -20.74
C LYS A 29 3.76 1.34 -20.94
N MET A 30 4.78 1.40 -20.09
CA MET A 30 5.90 0.45 -20.09
C MET A 30 5.53 -0.91 -19.48
N GLY A 31 4.34 -1.06 -18.90
CA GLY A 31 3.86 -2.29 -18.28
C GLY A 31 4.19 -2.42 -16.79
N LEU A 32 4.52 -1.31 -16.10
CA LEU A 32 4.58 -1.30 -14.66
C LEU A 32 3.17 -1.46 -14.08
N VAL A 33 3.05 -2.05 -12.88
CA VAL A 33 1.77 -2.43 -12.29
C VAL A 33 1.15 -1.36 -11.39
N GLY A 34 1.88 -0.28 -11.15
CA GLY A 34 1.42 0.84 -10.34
C GLY A 34 2.57 1.77 -9.94
N ILE A 35 2.31 2.64 -8.99
CA ILE A 35 3.21 3.71 -8.57
C ILE A 35 3.42 3.64 -7.06
N ASN A 36 4.67 3.65 -6.62
CA ASN A 36 5.01 3.86 -5.20
C ASN A 36 4.82 5.34 -4.85
N ILE A 37 4.10 5.58 -3.78
CA ILE A 37 3.89 6.91 -3.20
C ILE A 37 4.37 6.95 -1.75
N PRO A 38 5.03 8.03 -1.32
CA PRO A 38 5.47 8.21 0.05
C PRO A 38 4.32 8.63 0.97
N GLY A 39 4.47 8.46 2.27
CA GLY A 39 3.55 9.03 3.26
C GLY A 39 3.63 10.55 3.33
N THR A 40 4.85 11.09 3.21
CA THR A 40 5.15 12.53 3.23
C THR A 40 5.84 12.95 1.94
N ILE A 41 5.42 14.08 1.35
CA ILE A 41 5.93 14.60 0.09
C ILE A 41 6.78 15.85 0.33
N GLY A 42 8.01 15.88 -0.21
CA GLY A 42 8.91 17.04 -0.13
C GLY A 42 9.51 17.24 1.26
N PRO A 43 9.96 18.45 1.58
CA PRO A 43 10.54 18.76 2.89
C PRO A 43 9.54 18.53 4.00
N ARG A 44 10.00 17.96 5.11
CA ARG A 44 9.16 17.57 6.26
C ARG A 44 8.17 18.66 6.66
N GLY A 45 6.92 18.27 6.82
CA GLY A 45 5.84 19.11 7.32
C GLY A 45 5.29 20.15 6.35
N LYS A 46 5.70 20.13 5.06
CA LYS A 46 5.25 21.14 4.08
C LYS A 46 4.22 20.63 3.08
N THR A 47 4.29 19.36 2.69
CA THR A 47 3.35 18.79 1.73
C THR A 47 2.99 17.37 2.13
N HIS A 48 1.72 17.05 2.04
CA HIS A 48 1.19 15.74 2.36
C HIS A 48 0.40 15.18 1.19
N ILE A 49 0.08 13.89 1.24
CA ILE A 49 -0.61 13.20 0.15
C ILE A 49 -2.06 13.69 -0.08
N ASP A 50 -2.62 14.46 0.84
CA ASP A 50 -3.93 15.10 0.74
C ASP A 50 -3.88 16.56 0.22
N ASP A 51 -2.72 17.01 -0.26
CA ASP A 51 -2.59 18.34 -0.86
C ASP A 51 -3.53 18.47 -2.07
N PRO A 52 -4.38 19.52 -2.14
CA PRO A 52 -5.33 19.69 -3.23
C PRO A 52 -4.70 19.72 -4.63
N SER A 53 -3.43 20.12 -4.73
CA SER A 53 -2.70 20.12 -6.01
C SER A 53 -2.50 18.73 -6.60
N LEU A 54 -2.66 17.66 -5.79
CA LEU A 54 -2.53 16.28 -6.21
C LEU A 54 -3.83 15.68 -6.80
N GLU A 55 -4.94 16.42 -6.79
CA GLU A 55 -6.20 15.91 -7.33
C GLU A 55 -6.08 15.38 -8.77
N PRO A 56 -5.38 16.05 -9.71
CA PRO A 56 -5.16 15.51 -11.06
C PRO A 56 -4.37 14.20 -11.09
N PHE A 57 -3.50 13.97 -10.11
CA PHE A 57 -2.74 12.72 -9.99
C PHE A 57 -3.67 11.56 -9.58
N TYR A 58 -4.56 11.76 -8.62
CA TYR A 58 -5.53 10.75 -8.19
C TYR A 58 -6.54 10.43 -9.28
N ASP A 59 -7.08 11.46 -9.95
CA ASP A 59 -7.97 11.30 -11.10
C ASP A 59 -7.31 10.44 -12.20
N ARG A 60 -6.04 10.72 -12.50
CA ARG A 60 -5.32 9.97 -13.52
C ARG A 60 -5.00 8.55 -13.10
N ALA A 61 -4.60 8.33 -11.85
CA ALA A 61 -4.35 7.01 -11.31
C ALA A 61 -5.60 6.12 -11.39
N GLU A 62 -6.76 6.65 -10.99
CA GLU A 62 -8.03 5.96 -11.10
C GLU A 62 -8.37 5.59 -12.55
N LYS A 63 -8.25 6.54 -13.49
CA LYS A 63 -8.53 6.33 -14.94
C LYS A 63 -7.62 5.28 -15.56
N LEU A 64 -6.37 5.21 -15.15
CA LEU A 64 -5.41 4.21 -15.61
C LEU A 64 -5.58 2.85 -14.92
N GLY A 65 -6.32 2.79 -13.80
CA GLY A 65 -6.40 1.61 -12.95
C GLY A 65 -5.07 1.29 -12.27
N ALA A 66 -4.18 2.29 -12.13
CA ALA A 66 -2.89 2.14 -11.49
C ALA A 66 -3.05 1.88 -10.00
N MET A 67 -2.34 0.90 -9.46
CA MET A 67 -2.23 0.71 -8.02
C MET A 67 -1.31 1.77 -7.43
N LEU A 68 -1.77 2.47 -6.41
CA LEU A 68 -0.92 3.34 -5.60
C LEU A 68 -0.40 2.55 -4.40
N PHE A 69 0.90 2.25 -4.40
CA PHE A 69 1.57 1.56 -3.30
C PHE A 69 2.04 2.60 -2.29
N LEU A 70 1.29 2.78 -1.22
CA LEU A 70 1.64 3.69 -0.14
C LEU A 70 2.63 3.01 0.81
N HIS A 71 3.86 3.53 0.82
CA HIS A 71 4.95 3.01 1.64
C HIS A 71 5.60 4.13 2.45
N PRO A 72 5.88 3.94 3.75
CA PRO A 72 6.51 4.96 4.57
C PRO A 72 7.94 5.23 4.11
N THR A 73 8.28 6.49 3.92
CA THR A 73 9.60 6.93 3.48
C THR A 73 10.31 7.79 4.51
N ASP A 74 9.55 8.40 5.37
CA ASP A 74 10.06 9.26 6.44
C ASP A 74 9.65 8.73 7.83
N VAL A 75 9.94 9.46 8.87
CA VAL A 75 9.49 9.19 10.23
C VAL A 75 8.90 10.44 10.83
N VAL A 76 7.86 10.24 11.61
CA VAL A 76 7.31 11.30 12.45
C VAL A 76 8.20 11.46 13.67
N PHE A 77 8.42 12.70 14.10
CA PHE A 77 9.26 13.04 15.25
C PHE A 77 10.72 12.55 15.11
N PRO A 78 11.45 12.98 14.07
CA PRO A 78 12.82 12.54 13.83
C PRO A 78 13.79 12.87 14.97
N GLU A 79 13.47 13.90 15.74
CA GLU A 79 14.21 14.28 16.95
C GLU A 79 14.13 13.24 18.08
N ILE A 80 13.09 12.42 18.07
CA ILE A 80 12.90 11.29 19.01
C ILE A 80 13.35 9.99 18.33
N CYS A 81 13.07 9.83 17.04
CA CYS A 81 13.43 8.65 16.25
C CYS A 81 14.77 8.88 15.54
N ASP A 82 15.84 9.16 16.27
CA ASP A 82 17.15 9.59 15.71
C ASP A 82 18.00 8.42 15.16
N GLY A 83 17.48 7.20 15.26
CA GLY A 83 18.15 6.00 14.76
C GLY A 83 19.23 5.42 15.69
N LYS A 84 19.56 6.08 16.79
CA LYS A 84 20.57 5.58 17.75
C LYS A 84 20.06 4.41 18.56
N ASP A 85 18.75 4.35 18.80
CA ASP A 85 18.08 3.22 19.42
C ASP A 85 17.76 2.09 18.43
N GLY A 86 18.05 2.30 17.14
CA GLY A 86 17.94 1.33 16.04
C GLY A 86 16.53 0.78 15.77
N ALA A 87 15.72 0.66 16.80
CA ALA A 87 14.41 0.00 16.74
C ALA A 87 13.27 1.01 16.58
N LEU A 88 13.29 2.13 17.28
CA LEU A 88 12.18 3.09 17.31
C LEU A 88 11.91 3.71 15.93
N TYR A 89 12.95 4.02 15.18
CA TYR A 89 12.85 4.55 13.81
C TYR A 89 12.03 3.63 12.90
N ASN A 90 12.36 2.35 12.88
CA ASN A 90 11.75 1.39 11.96
C ASN A 90 10.49 0.75 12.55
N ALA A 91 10.52 0.43 13.85
CA ALA A 91 9.41 -0.27 14.49
C ALA A 91 8.17 0.61 14.70
N LEU A 92 8.36 1.92 14.92
CA LEU A 92 7.26 2.82 15.24
C LEU A 92 7.22 4.08 14.35
N GLY A 93 8.35 4.76 14.17
CA GLY A 93 8.39 6.05 13.46
C GLY A 93 7.81 5.97 12.04
N LYS A 94 8.21 4.97 11.25
CA LYS A 94 7.67 4.72 9.91
C LYS A 94 6.20 4.28 9.94
N ILE A 95 5.81 3.49 10.92
CA ILE A 95 4.42 3.03 11.05
C ILE A 95 3.48 4.19 11.39
N ILE A 96 3.95 5.18 12.17
CA ILE A 96 3.18 6.39 12.46
C ILE A 96 3.07 7.26 11.20
N ASP A 97 4.16 7.46 10.43
CA ASP A 97 4.13 8.19 9.15
C ASP A 97 3.10 7.60 8.19
N LEU A 98 3.17 6.28 8.00
CA LEU A 98 2.20 5.55 7.18
C LEU A 98 0.77 5.73 7.68
N SER A 99 0.54 5.60 8.99
CA SER A 99 -0.79 5.75 9.58
C SER A 99 -1.36 7.15 9.36
N LEU A 100 -0.54 8.20 9.50
CA LEU A 100 -0.93 9.57 9.21
C LEU A 100 -1.27 9.77 7.74
N ALA A 101 -0.49 9.21 6.83
CA ALA A 101 -0.75 9.29 5.41
C ALA A 101 -2.08 8.61 5.03
N ILE A 102 -2.33 7.41 5.52
CA ILE A 102 -3.60 6.71 5.30
C ILE A 102 -4.77 7.50 5.90
N TYR A 103 -4.62 8.01 7.13
CA TYR A 103 -5.64 8.84 7.76
C TYR A 103 -5.99 10.05 6.90
N ARG A 104 -4.98 10.80 6.42
CA ARG A 104 -5.16 11.96 5.54
C ARG A 104 -5.86 11.60 4.24
N LEU A 105 -5.46 10.51 3.58
CA LEU A 105 -6.06 10.03 2.33
C LEU A 105 -7.57 9.76 2.49
N VAL A 106 -7.98 9.24 3.65
CA VAL A 106 -9.38 8.96 3.96
C VAL A 106 -10.13 10.24 4.32
N VAL A 107 -9.65 11.00 5.32
CA VAL A 107 -10.44 12.12 5.87
C VAL A 107 -10.51 13.33 4.95
N SER A 108 -9.58 13.47 4.00
CA SER A 108 -9.65 14.48 2.94
C SER A 108 -10.70 14.19 1.86
N GLY A 109 -11.31 12.99 1.89
CA GLY A 109 -12.33 12.58 0.94
C GLY A 109 -11.78 12.11 -0.42
N ILE A 110 -10.47 11.90 -0.58
CA ILE A 110 -9.88 11.40 -1.83
C ILE A 110 -10.51 10.05 -2.20
N MET A 111 -10.62 9.14 -1.24
CA MET A 111 -11.23 7.83 -1.47
C MET A 111 -12.73 7.89 -1.82
N GLU A 112 -13.43 8.96 -1.43
CA GLU A 112 -14.83 9.17 -1.82
C GLU A 112 -14.94 9.78 -3.23
N ARG A 113 -14.10 10.77 -3.55
CA ARG A 113 -14.08 11.39 -4.89
C ARG A 113 -13.58 10.44 -5.97
N HIS A 114 -12.71 9.49 -5.60
CA HIS A 114 -12.14 8.49 -6.51
C HIS A 114 -12.53 7.06 -6.06
N PRO A 115 -13.79 6.64 -6.30
CA PRO A 115 -14.31 5.38 -5.77
C PRO A 115 -13.67 4.12 -6.37
N LYS A 116 -13.01 4.23 -7.53
CA LYS A 116 -12.30 3.13 -8.20
C LYS A 116 -10.78 3.19 -7.99
N LEU A 117 -10.29 4.18 -7.24
CA LEU A 117 -8.87 4.31 -6.94
C LEU A 117 -8.39 3.07 -6.16
N LYS A 118 -7.34 2.45 -6.66
CA LYS A 118 -6.69 1.30 -6.01
C LYS A 118 -5.56 1.79 -5.13
N VAL A 119 -5.66 1.57 -3.84
CA VAL A 119 -4.63 1.91 -2.86
C VAL A 119 -4.19 0.65 -2.12
N TYR A 120 -2.91 0.39 -2.15
CA TYR A 120 -2.28 -0.63 -1.34
C TYR A 120 -1.52 0.07 -0.21
N VAL A 121 -1.73 -0.39 1.01
CA VAL A 121 -1.09 0.14 2.21
C VAL A 121 -0.16 -0.91 2.79
N SER A 122 1.13 -0.60 2.83
CA SER A 122 2.16 -1.51 3.33
C SER A 122 2.06 -1.74 4.83
N HIS A 123 2.82 -2.70 5.34
CA HIS A 123 2.96 -3.00 6.77
C HIS A 123 1.62 -3.10 7.48
N THR A 124 0.73 -3.95 6.93
CA THR A 124 -0.61 -4.23 7.47
C THR A 124 -1.53 -3.00 7.66
N GLY A 125 -1.22 -1.89 6.95
CA GLY A 125 -1.95 -0.62 7.09
C GLY A 125 -1.58 0.20 8.33
N GLY A 126 -0.40 -0.06 8.90
CA GLY A 126 0.08 0.65 10.07
C GLY A 126 -0.76 0.38 11.33
N ALA A 127 -1.05 1.42 12.10
CA ALA A 127 -1.86 1.31 13.31
C ALA A 127 -3.38 1.50 13.07
N LEU A 128 -3.79 1.93 11.86
CA LEU A 128 -5.17 2.36 11.63
C LEU A 128 -6.20 1.23 11.64
N PRO A 129 -5.95 0.03 11.15
CA PRO A 129 -6.92 -1.06 11.29
C PRO A 129 -7.32 -1.31 12.74
N TYR A 130 -6.34 -1.31 13.64
CA TYR A 130 -6.58 -1.48 15.08
C TYR A 130 -7.30 -0.27 15.70
N GLN A 131 -7.05 0.95 15.21
CA GLN A 131 -7.63 2.20 15.70
C GLN A 131 -8.85 2.69 14.92
N SER A 132 -9.38 1.89 13.98
CA SER A 132 -10.44 2.31 13.06
C SER A 132 -11.73 2.76 13.77
N GLY A 133 -12.14 2.08 14.84
CA GLY A 133 -13.30 2.51 15.63
C GLY A 133 -13.11 3.87 16.33
N ARG A 134 -11.86 4.18 16.74
CA ARG A 134 -11.54 5.51 17.27
C ARG A 134 -11.54 6.57 16.16
N MET A 135 -11.08 6.22 14.97
CA MET A 135 -11.14 7.07 13.80
C MET A 135 -12.59 7.41 13.44
N ASP A 136 -13.48 6.40 13.38
CA ASP A 136 -14.90 6.59 13.10
C ASP A 136 -15.56 7.54 14.09
N LYS A 137 -15.29 7.35 15.39
CA LYS A 137 -15.88 8.16 16.45
C LYS A 137 -15.43 9.63 16.41
N ASN A 138 -14.17 9.89 16.04
CA ASN A 138 -13.57 11.23 16.17
C ASN A 138 -13.50 11.99 14.84
N SER A 139 -13.90 11.41 13.72
CA SER A 139 -13.83 12.05 12.40
C SER A 139 -15.11 12.79 11.99
N ASN A 140 -15.98 13.13 12.91
CA ASN A 140 -17.24 13.83 12.64
C ASN A 140 -17.05 15.16 11.86
N ALA A 141 -15.87 15.76 11.93
CA ALA A 141 -15.55 17.00 11.20
C ALA A 141 -15.25 16.76 9.71
N ALA A 142 -15.00 15.52 9.29
CA ALA A 142 -14.61 15.22 7.91
C ALA A 142 -15.79 15.26 6.92
N GLN A 143 -17.03 15.29 7.39
CA GLN A 143 -18.25 15.31 6.56
C GLN A 143 -18.27 14.23 5.47
N LEU A 144 -17.64 13.09 5.73
CA LEU A 144 -17.66 11.96 4.83
C LEU A 144 -19.04 11.29 4.86
N PRO A 145 -19.58 10.84 3.70
CA PRO A 145 -20.86 10.17 3.65
C PRO A 145 -20.86 8.77 4.29
N ARG A 146 -19.67 8.22 4.57
CA ARG A 146 -19.46 6.90 5.18
C ARG A 146 -18.49 6.99 6.35
N ALA A 147 -18.52 5.99 7.22
CA ALA A 147 -17.53 5.87 8.28
C ALA A 147 -16.11 5.71 7.69
N PRO A 148 -15.10 6.41 8.24
CA PRO A 148 -13.71 6.29 7.79
C PRO A 148 -13.19 4.85 7.66
N SER A 149 -13.60 3.95 8.55
CA SER A 149 -13.24 2.53 8.48
C SER A 149 -13.74 1.82 7.23
N GLU A 150 -14.84 2.26 6.62
CA GLU A 150 -15.33 1.69 5.37
C GLU A 150 -14.39 2.00 4.20
N TYR A 151 -13.75 3.17 4.19
CA TYR A 151 -12.73 3.50 3.19
C TYR A 151 -11.44 2.71 3.40
N LEU A 152 -11.02 2.50 4.66
CA LEU A 152 -9.88 1.65 4.97
C LEU A 152 -10.07 0.23 4.42
N LYS A 153 -11.24 -0.36 4.64
CA LYS A 153 -11.58 -1.72 4.17
C LYS A 153 -11.63 -1.88 2.64
N ARG A 154 -11.68 -0.78 1.90
CA ARG A 154 -11.57 -0.79 0.43
C ARG A 154 -10.12 -0.84 -0.06
N MET A 155 -9.16 -0.54 0.80
CA MET A 155 -7.75 -0.61 0.47
C MET A 155 -7.27 -2.07 0.46
N TYR A 156 -6.13 -2.28 -0.17
CA TYR A 156 -5.41 -3.54 -0.13
C TYR A 156 -4.27 -3.44 0.87
N SER A 157 -3.89 -4.55 1.47
CA SER A 157 -2.79 -4.59 2.43
C SER A 157 -1.95 -5.85 2.24
N ASP A 158 -0.97 -6.04 3.12
CA ASP A 158 -0.01 -7.14 3.07
C ASP A 158 0.04 -7.97 4.36
N THR A 159 0.93 -8.95 4.32
CA THR A 159 1.26 -9.83 5.44
C THR A 159 2.60 -9.45 6.10
N VAL A 160 3.10 -8.22 5.89
CA VAL A 160 4.37 -7.75 6.48
C VAL A 160 4.21 -7.52 7.98
N GLN A 161 4.10 -8.60 8.71
CA GLN A 161 3.93 -8.66 10.17
C GLN A 161 4.55 -9.97 10.67
N PRO A 162 5.64 -9.92 11.48
CA PRO A 162 6.35 -11.13 11.90
C PRO A 162 5.67 -11.87 13.05
N HIS A 163 4.38 -11.67 13.27
CA HIS A 163 3.61 -12.29 14.34
C HIS A 163 2.25 -12.78 13.81
N ALA A 164 1.96 -14.07 13.98
CA ALA A 164 0.75 -14.73 13.43
C ALA A 164 -0.55 -14.03 13.87
N LEU A 165 -0.64 -13.59 15.12
CA LEU A 165 -1.83 -12.88 15.63
C LEU A 165 -2.06 -11.55 14.92
N GLY A 166 -1.00 -10.75 14.69
CA GLY A 166 -1.09 -9.48 13.97
C GLY A 166 -1.46 -9.68 12.50
N MET A 167 -0.84 -10.68 11.85
CA MET A 167 -1.14 -11.05 10.47
C MET A 167 -2.59 -11.52 10.32
N LYS A 168 -3.05 -12.38 11.24
CA LYS A 168 -4.45 -12.83 11.26
C LYS A 168 -5.43 -11.67 11.46
N PHE A 169 -5.14 -10.76 12.39
CA PHE A 169 -5.95 -9.56 12.59
C PHE A 169 -6.08 -8.74 11.29
N THR A 170 -4.99 -8.55 10.56
CA THR A 170 -5.00 -7.84 9.28
C THR A 170 -5.90 -8.50 8.26
N ILE A 171 -5.79 -9.84 8.12
CA ILE A 171 -6.63 -10.62 7.21
C ILE A 171 -8.11 -10.53 7.60
N ASP A 172 -8.42 -10.66 8.89
CA ASP A 172 -9.80 -10.56 9.39
C ASP A 172 -10.36 -9.13 9.20
N TYR A 173 -9.52 -8.10 9.31
CA TYR A 173 -9.93 -6.70 9.16
C TYR A 173 -10.23 -6.30 7.72
N TYR A 174 -9.29 -6.56 6.81
CA TYR A 174 -9.43 -6.20 5.38
C TYR A 174 -10.26 -7.22 4.59
N GLY A 175 -10.32 -8.46 5.05
CA GLY A 175 -10.86 -9.60 4.31
C GLY A 175 -9.80 -10.26 3.42
N VAL A 176 -9.93 -11.56 3.25
CA VAL A 176 -8.98 -12.41 2.49
C VAL A 176 -8.70 -11.86 1.08
N ASP A 177 -9.72 -11.33 0.40
CA ASP A 177 -9.61 -10.85 -0.98
C ASP A 177 -8.86 -9.50 -1.11
N HIS A 178 -8.59 -8.82 0.00
CA HIS A 178 -7.91 -7.53 0.06
C HIS A 178 -6.48 -7.60 0.64
N VAL A 179 -6.01 -8.79 1.00
CA VAL A 179 -4.65 -8.99 1.52
C VAL A 179 -3.80 -9.74 0.49
N MET A 180 -2.58 -9.26 0.28
CA MET A 180 -1.58 -9.89 -0.58
C MET A 180 -0.37 -10.29 0.25
N TYR A 181 0.29 -11.40 -0.09
CA TYR A 181 1.54 -11.77 0.57
C TYR A 181 2.62 -10.72 0.28
N GLY A 182 3.29 -10.29 1.33
CA GLY A 182 4.46 -9.44 1.30
C GLY A 182 5.40 -9.82 2.44
N ASP A 183 6.71 -9.66 2.24
CA ASP A 183 7.76 -10.04 3.20
C ASP A 183 8.79 -8.93 3.45
N ASP A 184 8.64 -7.78 2.79
CA ASP A 184 9.56 -6.64 2.91
C ASP A 184 11.02 -6.99 2.56
N TYR A 185 11.23 -7.95 1.63
CA TYR A 185 12.59 -8.31 1.19
C TYR A 185 13.31 -7.09 0.58
N PRO A 186 14.60 -6.85 0.86
CA PRO A 186 15.55 -7.70 1.61
C PRO A 186 15.61 -7.43 3.13
N CYS A 187 14.73 -6.59 3.67
CA CYS A 187 14.77 -6.22 5.08
C CYS A 187 14.43 -7.39 6.00
N TRP A 188 13.54 -8.27 5.55
CA TRP A 188 13.12 -9.46 6.30
C TRP A 188 13.41 -10.74 5.53
N ASN A 189 13.47 -11.88 6.25
CA ASN A 189 13.67 -13.20 5.65
C ASN A 189 12.32 -13.73 5.12
N PRO A 190 12.17 -13.97 3.81
CA PRO A 190 10.94 -14.49 3.22
C PRO A 190 10.54 -15.87 3.75
N GLU A 191 11.50 -16.75 4.08
CA GLU A 191 11.21 -18.08 4.61
C GLU A 191 10.54 -17.99 5.98
N ALA A 192 11.09 -17.16 6.89
CA ALA A 192 10.50 -16.92 8.20
C ALA A 192 9.10 -16.30 8.09
N ALA A 193 8.87 -15.39 7.14
CA ALA A 193 7.55 -14.81 6.90
C ALA A 193 6.53 -15.86 6.44
N LEU A 194 6.94 -16.81 5.58
CA LEU A 194 6.09 -17.92 5.14
C LEU A 194 5.78 -18.91 6.27
N GLU A 195 6.73 -19.19 7.17
CA GLU A 195 6.51 -20.02 8.35
C GLU A 195 5.41 -19.42 9.23
N VAL A 196 5.53 -18.14 9.60
CA VAL A 196 4.52 -17.41 10.37
C VAL A 196 3.15 -17.40 9.66
N PHE A 197 3.16 -17.20 8.34
CA PHE A 197 1.92 -17.26 7.55
C PHE A 197 1.26 -18.65 7.64
N GLY A 198 2.04 -19.72 7.66
CA GLY A 198 1.54 -21.09 7.82
C GLY A 198 0.86 -21.35 9.18
N GLU A 199 1.26 -20.63 10.24
CA GLU A 199 0.71 -20.78 11.59
C GLU A 199 -0.71 -20.20 11.75
N ILE A 200 -1.16 -19.34 10.83
CA ILE A 200 -2.46 -18.64 10.94
C ILE A 200 -3.66 -19.61 10.84
N GLY A 201 -3.47 -20.75 10.20
CA GLY A 201 -4.50 -21.77 10.07
C GLY A 201 -5.58 -21.46 9.02
N LEU A 202 -5.22 -20.72 7.97
CA LEU A 202 -6.11 -20.43 6.84
C LEU A 202 -6.43 -21.68 6.01
N SER A 203 -7.59 -21.70 5.36
CA SER A 203 -7.89 -22.71 4.35
C SER A 203 -6.90 -22.67 3.19
N LYS A 204 -6.70 -23.77 2.47
CA LYS A 204 -5.82 -23.79 1.30
C LYS A 204 -6.27 -22.83 0.20
N GLU A 205 -7.56 -22.59 0.08
CA GLU A 205 -8.14 -21.62 -0.84
C GLU A 205 -7.72 -20.19 -0.45
N ASP A 206 -7.89 -19.82 0.82
CA ASP A 206 -7.55 -18.49 1.32
C ASP A 206 -6.01 -18.24 1.25
N GLN A 207 -5.22 -19.26 1.58
CA GLN A 207 -3.77 -19.19 1.40
C GLN A 207 -3.40 -18.89 -0.05
N ARG A 208 -4.01 -19.59 -1.01
CA ARG A 208 -3.75 -19.38 -2.44
C ARG A 208 -4.17 -17.97 -2.89
N LYS A 209 -5.31 -17.46 -2.42
CA LYS A 209 -5.75 -16.10 -2.70
C LYS A 209 -4.69 -15.09 -2.25
N ILE A 210 -4.25 -15.16 -1.00
CA ILE A 210 -3.29 -14.21 -0.43
C ILE A 210 -1.90 -14.35 -1.10
N LEU A 211 -1.44 -15.58 -1.31
CA LEU A 211 -0.11 -15.84 -1.88
C LEU A 211 -0.01 -15.52 -3.38
N CYS A 212 -1.12 -15.51 -4.11
CA CYS A 212 -1.06 -15.42 -5.57
C CYS A 212 -2.25 -14.69 -6.21
N ASP A 213 -3.48 -15.18 -6.00
CA ASP A 213 -4.61 -14.84 -6.86
C ASP A 213 -5.01 -13.36 -6.72
N ASN A 214 -4.96 -12.79 -5.51
CA ASN A 214 -5.32 -11.39 -5.27
C ASN A 214 -4.38 -10.44 -6.04
N ALA A 215 -3.06 -10.64 -5.94
CA ALA A 215 -2.10 -9.81 -6.67
C ALA A 215 -2.31 -9.94 -8.18
N ARG A 216 -2.54 -11.14 -8.69
CA ARG A 216 -2.79 -11.38 -10.12
C ARG A 216 -4.04 -10.64 -10.61
N LEU A 217 -5.12 -10.73 -9.85
CA LEU A 217 -6.40 -10.10 -10.19
C LEU A 217 -6.31 -8.57 -10.12
N VAL A 218 -5.85 -8.05 -8.99
CA VAL A 218 -5.89 -6.61 -8.70
C VAL A 218 -4.90 -5.82 -9.56
N LEU A 219 -3.71 -6.40 -9.80
CA LEU A 219 -2.65 -5.80 -10.62
C LEU A 219 -2.75 -6.20 -12.12
N ASN A 220 -3.78 -6.99 -12.48
CA ASN A 220 -3.98 -7.47 -13.85
C ASN A 220 -2.73 -8.15 -14.43
N LEU A 221 -2.09 -9.02 -13.64
CA LEU A 221 -0.86 -9.69 -14.05
C LEU A 221 -1.16 -10.75 -15.11
N LYS A 222 -0.41 -10.69 -16.20
CA LYS A 222 -0.50 -11.70 -17.28
C LYS A 222 0.22 -12.97 -16.86
N ASP A 223 -0.23 -14.11 -17.37
CA ASP A 223 0.47 -15.38 -17.18
C ASP A 223 1.92 -15.32 -17.69
N PRO A 224 2.83 -16.04 -17.02
CA PRO A 224 4.20 -16.17 -17.52
C PRO A 224 4.21 -16.65 -18.96
N VAL A 225 4.95 -15.97 -19.83
CA VAL A 225 5.17 -16.45 -21.19
C VAL A 225 5.94 -17.78 -21.11
N PRO A 226 5.47 -18.86 -21.75
CA PRO A 226 6.21 -20.14 -21.77
C PRO A 226 7.65 -19.93 -22.22
N ALA A 227 8.60 -20.59 -21.56
CA ALA A 227 10.04 -20.40 -21.78
C ALA A 227 10.48 -20.56 -23.27
N LYS A 228 9.73 -21.32 -24.07
CA LYS A 228 9.97 -21.49 -25.50
C LYS A 228 9.66 -20.25 -26.36
N GLN A 229 8.83 -19.31 -25.87
CA GLN A 229 8.52 -18.07 -26.60
C GLN A 229 9.39 -16.89 -26.15
N ALA A 230 10.01 -16.98 -24.98
CA ALA A 230 10.88 -15.92 -24.45
C ALA A 230 12.27 -15.86 -25.10
N ALA A 231 12.66 -16.89 -25.85
CA ALA A 231 13.94 -16.97 -26.56
C ALA A 231 13.88 -16.39 -28.00
N ALA A 232 12.73 -15.89 -28.45
CA ALA A 232 12.51 -15.39 -29.82
C ALA A 232 12.31 -13.85 -29.88
N VAL A 233 12.69 -13.10 -28.82
CA VAL A 233 12.65 -11.64 -28.80
C VAL A 233 14.03 -11.07 -28.50
#